data_7190f62dff8795cae7bb2c4701b935da
#
_entry.id   7190f62dff8795cae7bb2c4701b935da
#
_cell.length_a   1.000
_cell.length_b   1.000
_cell.length_c   1.000
_cell.angle_alpha   90.00
_cell.angle_beta   90.00
_cell.angle_gamma   90.00
#
_symmetry.space_group_name_H-M   'P 1'
#
loop_
_entity.id
_entity.type
_entity.pdbx_description
1 polymer ?
#
loop_
_entity_poly.entity_id
_entity_poly.type
_entity_poly.pdbx_seq_one_letter_code
_entity_poly.pdbx_strand_id
1 'polypeptide(L)'
;LITRMTSDVNQVQSGLNLFLRLFLRSPFVVLGAMVMAFTVNARAAMIFVVTIPLLSVVVFGVMVITRPLYKTVQTRLDRVLGLTRENLTGVRVVRAFDKEQSEIDRFEDANALLTGMQLHVGHLSALMNPLTYVLINLAIVALLYVGSIEINVGGMASGDVIALVNYMNQILVELVKLANLIVQVSKALACAGRVQAVLDTKPGMEFPAQLTGNVPAEKAGDAVRFDHVSLTYKGAGAPSLSDISFTARRGQTIGVIGGTGSGKSSLVNLIPRFYDATEGSVEIFGRPVASYPRDALRG
;
A
#
# COMPACT_ATOMS: atom_id res chain seq x y z
N LEU A 1 0.06 -10.50 5.50
CA LEU A 1 1.51 -10.50 5.47
C LEU A 1 2.04 -10.80 4.06
N ILE A 2 1.61 -11.90 3.41
CA ILE A 2 2.04 -12.31 2.06
C ILE A 2 1.86 -11.16 1.05
N THR A 3 0.70 -10.52 0.99
CA THR A 3 0.42 -9.38 0.10
C THR A 3 1.39 -8.20 0.34
N ARG A 4 1.78 -7.95 1.59
CA ARG A 4 2.77 -6.89 1.93
C ARG A 4 4.17 -7.25 1.48
N MET A 5 4.54 -8.53 1.59
CA MET A 5 5.87 -9.01 1.19
C MET A 5 6.04 -9.17 -0.33
N THR A 6 4.95 -9.22 -1.09
CA THR A 6 4.99 -9.37 -2.55
C THR A 6 4.55 -8.09 -3.26
N SER A 7 3.27 -7.78 -3.20
CA SER A 7 2.66 -6.66 -3.94
C SER A 7 3.19 -5.30 -3.50
N ASP A 8 3.30 -5.05 -2.17
CA ASP A 8 3.76 -3.76 -1.67
C ASP A 8 5.25 -3.55 -1.97
N VAL A 9 6.10 -4.57 -1.84
CA VAL A 9 7.53 -4.49 -2.19
C VAL A 9 7.71 -4.21 -3.68
N ASN A 10 6.97 -4.90 -4.57
CA ASN A 10 7.01 -4.66 -6.00
C ASN A 10 6.54 -3.23 -6.36
N GLN A 11 5.54 -2.71 -5.65
CA GLN A 11 5.06 -1.34 -5.87
C GLN A 11 6.11 -0.30 -5.43
N VAL A 12 6.82 -0.54 -4.32
CA VAL A 12 7.95 0.31 -3.87
C VAL A 12 9.07 0.28 -4.90
N GLN A 13 9.48 -0.91 -5.37
CA GLN A 13 10.52 -1.08 -6.38
C GLN A 13 10.17 -0.36 -7.69
N SER A 14 8.94 -0.54 -8.18
CA SER A 14 8.45 0.11 -9.39
C SER A 14 8.41 1.62 -9.25
N GLY A 15 7.91 2.12 -8.11
CA GLY A 15 7.88 3.55 -7.83
C GLY A 15 9.27 4.17 -7.73
N LEU A 16 10.22 3.51 -7.08
CA LEU A 16 11.60 3.98 -6.98
C LEU A 16 12.30 4.00 -8.35
N ASN A 17 12.12 2.95 -9.16
CA ASN A 17 12.68 2.88 -10.51
C ASN A 17 12.14 4.01 -11.39
N LEU A 18 10.82 4.24 -11.33
CA LEU A 18 10.16 5.31 -12.08
C LEU A 18 10.61 6.70 -11.59
N PHE A 19 10.76 6.89 -10.29
CA PHE A 19 11.27 8.12 -9.69
C PHE A 19 12.68 8.42 -10.19
N LEU A 20 13.60 7.49 -10.07
CA LEU A 20 14.98 7.70 -10.52
C LEU A 20 15.06 8.00 -12.03
N ARG A 21 14.26 7.32 -12.84
CA ARG A 21 14.27 7.48 -14.30
C ARG A 21 13.63 8.80 -14.75
N LEU A 22 12.47 9.16 -14.21
CA LEU A 22 11.68 10.29 -14.71
C LEU A 22 11.96 11.59 -13.95
N PHE A 23 12.14 11.52 -12.64
CA PHE A 23 12.40 12.72 -11.82
C PHE A 23 13.71 13.40 -12.18
N LEU A 24 14.73 12.63 -12.49
CA LEU A 24 15.99 13.19 -12.98
C LEU A 24 15.88 13.68 -14.43
N ARG A 25 15.21 12.91 -15.30
CA ARG A 25 15.16 13.19 -16.73
C ARG A 25 14.19 14.32 -17.09
N SER A 26 12.93 14.28 -16.62
CA SER A 26 11.88 15.18 -17.11
C SER A 26 12.15 16.67 -16.85
N PRO A 27 12.58 17.10 -15.65
CA PRO A 27 12.93 18.50 -15.44
C PRO A 27 14.09 18.97 -16.32
N PHE A 28 15.12 18.14 -16.50
CA PHE A 28 16.27 18.48 -17.34
C PHE A 28 15.87 18.60 -18.82
N VAL A 29 14.97 17.77 -19.31
CA VAL A 29 14.48 17.87 -20.68
C VAL A 29 13.64 19.13 -20.87
N VAL A 30 12.75 19.47 -19.92
CA VAL A 30 11.91 20.69 -20.01
C VAL A 30 12.79 21.95 -19.92
N LEU A 31 13.68 22.02 -18.94
CA LEU A 31 14.59 23.17 -18.79
C LEU A 31 15.59 23.23 -19.94
N GLY A 32 16.12 22.09 -20.37
CA GLY A 32 17.05 22.02 -21.52
C GLY A 32 16.40 22.47 -22.81
N ALA A 33 15.17 22.03 -23.10
CA ALA A 33 14.41 22.48 -24.26
C ALA A 33 14.13 23.99 -24.23
N MET A 34 13.84 24.54 -23.04
CA MET A 34 13.64 25.97 -22.84
C MET A 34 14.96 26.75 -23.09
N VAL A 35 16.07 26.30 -22.52
CA VAL A 35 17.40 26.92 -22.75
C VAL A 35 17.77 26.85 -24.23
N MET A 36 17.59 25.70 -24.88
CA MET A 36 17.86 25.55 -26.32
C MET A 36 16.94 26.44 -27.16
N ALA A 37 15.69 26.64 -26.77
CA ALA A 37 14.81 27.59 -27.45
C ALA A 37 15.34 29.03 -27.36
N PHE A 38 15.89 29.46 -26.23
CA PHE A 38 16.51 30.78 -26.07
C PHE A 38 17.80 30.94 -26.88
N THR A 39 18.57 29.87 -27.07
CA THR A 39 19.80 29.95 -27.93
C THR A 39 19.46 30.07 -29.42
N VAL A 40 18.30 29.57 -29.83
CA VAL A 40 17.81 29.66 -31.21
C VAL A 40 17.28 31.07 -31.49
N ASN A 41 16.27 31.51 -30.76
CA ASN A 41 15.74 32.88 -30.89
C ASN A 41 14.99 33.28 -29.61
N ALA A 42 15.40 34.40 -29.00
CA ALA A 42 14.84 34.86 -27.73
C ALA A 42 13.37 35.30 -27.84
N ARG A 43 12.92 35.85 -28.95
CA ARG A 43 11.51 36.26 -29.15
C ARG A 43 10.61 35.04 -29.27
N ALA A 44 10.97 34.02 -30.04
CA ALA A 44 10.26 32.78 -30.16
C ALA A 44 10.25 31.99 -28.83
N ALA A 45 11.35 32.05 -28.05
CA ALA A 45 11.47 31.41 -26.75
C ALA A 45 10.50 31.97 -25.68
N MET A 46 10.09 33.25 -25.77
CA MET A 46 9.08 33.81 -24.86
C MET A 46 7.74 33.08 -24.90
N ILE A 47 7.41 32.46 -26.03
CA ILE A 47 6.20 31.62 -26.14
C ILE A 47 6.29 30.45 -25.19
N PHE A 48 7.47 29.84 -25.01
CA PHE A 48 7.66 28.71 -24.06
C PHE A 48 7.49 29.17 -22.60
N VAL A 49 7.98 30.39 -22.28
CA VAL A 49 7.84 30.97 -20.92
C VAL A 49 6.37 31.13 -20.52
N VAL A 50 5.50 31.41 -21.47
CA VAL A 50 4.03 31.49 -21.22
C VAL A 50 3.36 30.12 -21.27
N THR A 51 3.71 29.30 -22.25
CA THR A 51 3.05 28.02 -22.51
C THR A 51 3.34 26.99 -21.44
N ILE A 52 4.59 26.89 -20.94
CA ILE A 52 4.98 25.89 -19.95
C ILE A 52 4.21 26.06 -18.62
N PRO A 53 4.14 27.24 -18.00
CA PRO A 53 3.32 27.44 -16.82
C PRO A 53 1.83 27.17 -17.05
N LEU A 54 1.30 27.62 -18.21
CA LEU A 54 -0.10 27.41 -18.54
C LEU A 54 -0.45 25.92 -18.69
N LEU A 55 0.38 25.15 -19.40
CA LEU A 55 0.26 23.69 -19.49
C LEU A 55 0.39 23.03 -18.11
N SER A 56 1.33 23.49 -17.29
CA SER A 56 1.51 22.98 -15.93
C SER A 56 0.25 23.19 -15.10
N VAL A 57 -0.35 24.38 -15.14
CA VAL A 57 -1.60 24.67 -14.42
C VAL A 57 -2.72 23.74 -14.88
N VAL A 58 -2.88 23.51 -16.17
CA VAL A 58 -3.92 22.60 -16.70
C VAL A 58 -3.66 21.17 -16.26
N VAL A 59 -2.47 20.63 -16.47
CA VAL A 59 -2.13 19.24 -16.18
C VAL A 59 -2.23 18.95 -14.67
N PHE A 60 -1.58 19.78 -13.85
CA PHE A 60 -1.62 19.61 -12.40
C PHE A 60 -2.98 19.99 -11.80
N GLY A 61 -3.68 20.99 -12.36
CA GLY A 61 -5.01 21.38 -11.93
C GLY A 61 -6.01 20.22 -12.08
N VAL A 62 -6.09 19.63 -13.28
CA VAL A 62 -6.95 18.47 -13.52
C VAL A 62 -6.56 17.30 -12.60
N MET A 63 -5.27 17.05 -12.42
CA MET A 63 -4.79 15.98 -11.54
C MET A 63 -5.21 16.19 -10.08
N VAL A 64 -5.07 17.40 -9.54
CA VAL A 64 -5.44 17.72 -8.16
C VAL A 64 -6.95 17.56 -7.94
N ILE A 65 -7.77 17.97 -8.92
CA ILE A 65 -9.23 17.85 -8.85
C ILE A 65 -9.67 16.38 -8.97
N THR A 66 -9.10 15.62 -9.89
CA THR A 66 -9.53 14.24 -10.15
C THR A 66 -9.06 13.24 -9.09
N ARG A 67 -7.93 13.48 -8.44
CA ARG A 67 -7.35 12.58 -7.43
C ARG A 67 -8.30 12.21 -6.27
N PRO A 68 -8.96 13.14 -5.57
CA PRO A 68 -9.92 12.81 -4.51
C PRO A 68 -11.16 12.08 -5.06
N LEU A 69 -11.59 12.41 -6.29
CA LEU A 69 -12.71 11.75 -6.94
C LEU A 69 -12.43 10.28 -7.25
N TYR A 70 -11.22 9.95 -7.72
CA TYR A 70 -10.79 8.55 -7.88
C TYR A 70 -10.79 7.76 -6.57
N LYS A 71 -10.45 8.41 -5.45
CA LYS A 71 -10.56 7.77 -4.13
C LYS A 71 -12.01 7.42 -3.80
N THR A 72 -12.95 8.31 -4.11
CA THR A 72 -14.39 8.06 -3.92
C THR A 72 -14.87 6.91 -4.83
N VAL A 73 -14.45 6.86 -6.09
CA VAL A 73 -14.73 5.73 -6.99
C VAL A 73 -14.24 4.42 -6.38
N GLN A 74 -13.02 4.39 -5.84
CA GLN A 74 -12.47 3.20 -5.21
C GLN A 74 -13.31 2.75 -4.00
N THR A 75 -13.74 3.66 -3.14
CA THR A 75 -14.61 3.34 -2.00
C THR A 75 -15.96 2.77 -2.45
N ARG A 76 -16.55 3.30 -3.53
CA ARG A 76 -17.78 2.76 -4.11
C ARG A 76 -17.58 1.38 -4.74
N LEU A 77 -16.46 1.16 -5.41
CA LEU A 77 -16.07 -0.15 -5.96
C LEU A 77 -15.92 -1.19 -4.84
N ASP A 78 -15.24 -0.84 -3.75
CA ASP A 78 -15.07 -1.72 -2.60
C ASP A 78 -16.42 -2.11 -1.98
N ARG A 79 -17.42 -1.20 -2.01
CA ARG A 79 -18.79 -1.49 -1.57
C ARG A 79 -19.47 -2.52 -2.46
N VAL A 80 -19.40 -2.36 -3.79
CA VAL A 80 -19.99 -3.31 -4.76
C VAL A 80 -19.31 -4.69 -4.62
N LEU A 81 -17.98 -4.72 -4.51
CA LEU A 81 -17.23 -5.97 -4.27
C LEU A 81 -17.61 -6.62 -2.94
N GLY A 82 -17.85 -5.81 -1.90
CA GLY A 82 -18.34 -6.29 -0.60
C GLY A 82 -19.69 -7.00 -0.72
N LEU A 83 -20.67 -6.35 -1.36
CA LEU A 83 -21.99 -6.93 -1.61
C LEU A 83 -21.90 -8.23 -2.43
N THR A 84 -21.06 -8.26 -3.46
CA THR A 84 -20.82 -9.48 -4.25
C THR A 84 -20.30 -10.63 -3.40
N ARG A 85 -19.35 -10.38 -2.50
CA ARG A 85 -18.83 -11.41 -1.58
C ARG A 85 -19.87 -11.85 -0.56
N GLU A 86 -20.62 -10.91 0.03
CA GLU A 86 -21.74 -11.22 0.95
C GLU A 86 -22.75 -12.14 0.27
N ASN A 87 -23.17 -11.84 -0.96
CA ASN A 87 -24.14 -12.61 -1.71
C ASN A 87 -23.61 -13.99 -2.11
N LEU A 88 -22.33 -14.09 -2.52
CA LEU A 88 -21.73 -15.39 -2.86
C LEU A 88 -21.60 -16.31 -1.63
N THR A 89 -21.23 -15.77 -0.48
CA THR A 89 -21.09 -16.57 0.74
C THR A 89 -22.42 -16.85 1.42
N GLY A 90 -23.36 -15.90 1.34
CA GLY A 90 -24.69 -15.96 1.95
C GLY A 90 -25.80 -16.53 1.07
N VAL A 91 -25.52 -17.03 -0.14
CA VAL A 91 -26.53 -17.42 -1.13
C VAL A 91 -27.60 -18.37 -0.61
N ARG A 92 -27.22 -19.31 0.27
CA ARG A 92 -28.17 -20.26 0.88
C ARG A 92 -29.14 -19.57 1.86
N VAL A 93 -28.64 -18.58 2.59
CA VAL A 93 -29.45 -17.79 3.53
C VAL A 93 -30.40 -16.86 2.77
N VAL A 94 -29.90 -16.16 1.75
CA VAL A 94 -30.70 -15.28 0.88
C VAL A 94 -31.89 -16.05 0.30
N ARG A 95 -31.66 -17.26 -0.25
CA ARG A 95 -32.71 -18.15 -0.78
C ARG A 95 -33.66 -18.67 0.30
N ALA A 96 -33.13 -19.06 1.45
CA ALA A 96 -33.96 -19.59 2.53
C ALA A 96 -34.96 -18.57 3.10
N PHE A 97 -34.62 -17.26 2.98
CA PHE A 97 -35.47 -16.15 3.46
C PHE A 97 -36.18 -15.38 2.35
N ASP A 98 -36.12 -15.87 1.09
CA ASP A 98 -36.75 -15.24 -0.10
C ASP A 98 -36.36 -13.75 -0.24
N LYS A 99 -35.05 -13.46 -0.14
CA LYS A 99 -34.51 -12.09 -0.16
C LYS A 99 -33.74 -11.76 -1.43
N GLU A 100 -33.82 -12.59 -2.48
CA GLU A 100 -33.10 -12.38 -3.73
C GLU A 100 -33.37 -11.01 -4.35
N GLN A 101 -34.65 -10.60 -4.44
CA GLN A 101 -35.02 -9.33 -5.05
C GLN A 101 -34.43 -8.15 -4.25
N SER A 102 -34.48 -8.20 -2.93
CA SER A 102 -33.91 -7.16 -2.07
C SER A 102 -32.40 -7.03 -2.22
N GLU A 103 -31.67 -8.13 -2.43
CA GLU A 103 -30.24 -8.11 -2.66
C GLU A 103 -29.88 -7.65 -4.10
N ILE A 104 -30.73 -7.96 -5.08
CA ILE A 104 -30.59 -7.42 -6.45
C ILE A 104 -30.74 -5.91 -6.43
N ASP A 105 -31.80 -5.38 -5.84
CA ASP A 105 -32.08 -3.95 -5.75
C ASP A 105 -30.91 -3.22 -5.04
N ARG A 106 -30.42 -3.79 -3.93
CA ARG A 106 -29.29 -3.25 -3.17
C ARG A 106 -27.99 -3.22 -3.97
N PHE A 107 -27.76 -4.25 -4.79
CA PHE A 107 -26.61 -4.31 -5.69
C PHE A 107 -26.74 -3.31 -6.83
N GLU A 108 -27.91 -3.21 -7.46
CA GLU A 108 -28.17 -2.27 -8.56
C GLU A 108 -28.00 -0.81 -8.09
N ASP A 109 -28.52 -0.44 -6.92
CA ASP A 109 -28.35 0.88 -6.33
C ASP A 109 -26.86 1.20 -6.11
N ALA A 110 -26.12 0.28 -5.51
CA ALA A 110 -24.68 0.46 -5.26
C ALA A 110 -23.90 0.58 -6.58
N ASN A 111 -24.25 -0.22 -7.59
CA ASN A 111 -23.63 -0.20 -8.91
C ASN A 111 -23.98 1.08 -9.70
N ALA A 112 -25.23 1.56 -9.63
CA ALA A 112 -25.64 2.82 -10.24
C ALA A 112 -24.86 4.02 -9.66
N LEU A 113 -24.68 4.07 -8.33
CA LEU A 113 -23.86 5.08 -7.66
C LEU A 113 -22.37 5.01 -8.07
N LEU A 114 -21.82 3.81 -8.23
CA LEU A 114 -20.46 3.61 -8.73
C LEU A 114 -20.32 4.10 -10.15
N THR A 115 -21.24 3.67 -11.03
CA THR A 115 -21.24 4.02 -12.46
C THR A 115 -21.37 5.54 -12.67
N GLY A 116 -22.31 6.18 -11.97
CA GLY A 116 -22.47 7.64 -12.01
C GLY A 116 -21.19 8.38 -11.61
N MET A 117 -20.52 7.92 -10.56
CA MET A 117 -19.24 8.52 -10.12
C MET A 117 -18.09 8.26 -11.10
N GLN A 118 -18.01 7.06 -11.68
CA GLN A 118 -17.01 6.74 -12.72
C GLN A 118 -17.20 7.60 -13.97
N LEU A 119 -18.43 7.80 -14.43
CA LEU A 119 -18.73 8.66 -15.57
C LEU A 119 -18.35 10.12 -15.28
N HIS A 120 -18.69 10.64 -14.09
CA HIS A 120 -18.31 12.00 -13.71
C HIS A 120 -16.78 12.20 -13.72
N VAL A 121 -16.03 11.30 -13.10
CA VAL A 121 -14.56 11.33 -13.09
C VAL A 121 -13.99 11.11 -14.48
N GLY A 122 -14.61 10.22 -15.26
CA GLY A 122 -14.23 9.95 -16.64
C GLY A 122 -14.35 11.17 -17.53
N HIS A 123 -15.48 11.89 -17.49
CA HIS A 123 -15.70 13.13 -18.23
C HIS A 123 -14.68 14.21 -17.86
N LEU A 124 -14.43 14.39 -16.54
CA LEU A 124 -13.44 15.37 -16.06
C LEU A 124 -12.02 15.02 -16.51
N SER A 125 -11.64 13.75 -16.42
CA SER A 125 -10.33 13.28 -16.87
C SER A 125 -10.17 13.35 -18.39
N ALA A 126 -11.24 13.11 -19.14
CA ALA A 126 -11.23 13.19 -20.60
C ALA A 126 -10.98 14.60 -21.12
N LEU A 127 -11.31 15.64 -20.35
CA LEU A 127 -11.05 17.05 -20.72
C LEU A 127 -9.55 17.38 -20.74
N MET A 128 -8.72 16.62 -20.06
CA MET A 128 -7.27 16.88 -19.99
C MET A 128 -6.63 16.89 -21.39
N ASN A 129 -6.93 15.87 -22.21
CA ASN A 129 -6.34 15.75 -23.54
C ASN A 129 -6.77 16.89 -24.48
N PRO A 130 -8.06 17.18 -24.70
CA PRO A 130 -8.46 18.32 -25.53
C PRO A 130 -7.86 19.65 -25.07
N LEU A 131 -7.87 19.95 -23.76
CA LEU A 131 -7.33 21.20 -23.24
C LEU A 131 -5.83 21.33 -23.52
N THR A 132 -5.06 20.26 -23.26
CA THR A 132 -3.61 20.27 -23.51
C THR A 132 -3.30 20.38 -25.02
N TYR A 133 -4.06 19.67 -25.88
CA TYR A 133 -3.89 19.76 -27.33
C TYR A 133 -4.25 21.14 -27.89
N VAL A 134 -5.32 21.77 -27.42
CA VAL A 134 -5.69 23.13 -27.83
C VAL A 134 -4.59 24.11 -27.44
N LEU A 135 -4.12 24.07 -26.22
CA LEU A 135 -3.05 24.96 -25.74
C LEU A 135 -1.75 24.80 -26.56
N ILE A 136 -1.34 23.56 -26.81
CA ILE A 136 -0.14 23.31 -27.59
C ILE A 136 -0.28 23.76 -29.04
N ASN A 137 -1.41 23.46 -29.68
CA ASN A 137 -1.63 23.88 -31.06
C ASN A 137 -1.68 25.41 -31.17
N LEU A 138 -2.29 26.12 -30.19
CA LEU A 138 -2.23 27.58 -30.14
C LEU A 138 -0.78 28.11 -29.98
N ALA A 139 0.01 27.45 -29.11
CA ALA A 139 1.42 27.78 -28.95
C ALA A 139 2.21 27.51 -30.22
N ILE A 140 1.95 26.41 -30.94
CA ILE A 140 2.58 26.11 -32.24
C ILE A 140 2.21 27.15 -33.30
N VAL A 141 0.94 27.53 -33.38
CA VAL A 141 0.49 28.60 -34.32
C VAL A 141 1.17 29.91 -34.01
N ALA A 142 1.25 30.31 -32.73
CA ALA A 142 1.98 31.49 -32.31
C ALA A 142 3.48 31.42 -32.68
N LEU A 143 4.08 30.26 -32.51
CA LEU A 143 5.49 29.99 -32.80
C LEU A 143 5.74 30.04 -34.32
N LEU A 144 4.84 29.48 -35.13
CA LEU A 144 4.92 29.59 -36.59
C LEU A 144 4.77 31.04 -37.08
N TYR A 145 3.84 31.79 -36.46
CA TYR A 145 3.65 33.20 -36.78
C TYR A 145 4.89 34.06 -36.46
N VAL A 146 5.41 33.96 -35.23
CA VAL A 146 6.64 34.68 -34.83
C VAL A 146 7.84 34.20 -35.64
N GLY A 147 7.95 32.88 -35.85
CA GLY A 147 9.00 32.26 -36.65
C GLY A 147 9.01 32.77 -38.09
N SER A 148 7.84 32.93 -38.72
CA SER A 148 7.75 33.48 -40.10
C SER A 148 8.27 34.94 -40.18
N ILE A 149 7.96 35.74 -39.17
CA ILE A 149 8.46 37.12 -39.08
C ILE A 149 10.00 37.12 -38.94
N GLU A 150 10.52 36.30 -38.02
CA GLU A 150 11.98 36.23 -37.76
C GLU A 150 12.76 35.67 -38.97
N ILE A 151 12.18 34.72 -39.73
CA ILE A 151 12.78 34.24 -40.99
C ILE A 151 12.84 35.35 -42.03
N ASN A 152 11.79 36.15 -42.20
CA ASN A 152 11.75 37.23 -43.16
C ASN A 152 12.76 38.36 -42.85
N VAL A 153 13.07 38.57 -41.59
CA VAL A 153 14.07 39.54 -41.12
C VAL A 153 15.48 38.94 -41.12
N GLY A 154 15.63 37.65 -41.42
CA GLY A 154 16.91 36.94 -41.44
C GLY A 154 17.44 36.57 -40.07
N GLY A 155 16.61 36.68 -39.01
CA GLY A 155 16.96 36.32 -37.63
C GLY A 155 16.90 34.84 -37.31
N MET A 156 16.32 33.99 -38.20
CA MET A 156 16.13 32.56 -37.97
C MET A 156 16.04 31.78 -39.27
N ALA A 157 16.50 30.54 -39.30
CA ALA A 157 16.33 29.62 -40.43
C ALA A 157 15.02 28.84 -40.32
N SER A 158 14.48 28.35 -41.46
CA SER A 158 13.25 27.51 -41.45
C SER A 158 13.41 26.23 -40.62
N GLY A 159 14.61 25.66 -40.55
CA GLY A 159 14.92 24.49 -39.72
C GLY A 159 14.80 24.75 -38.22
N ASP A 160 15.07 25.98 -37.79
CA ASP A 160 15.00 26.41 -36.39
C ASP A 160 13.56 26.41 -35.90
N VAL A 161 12.60 26.81 -36.74
CA VAL A 161 11.18 26.77 -36.42
C VAL A 161 10.71 25.33 -36.20
N ILE A 162 11.15 24.41 -37.06
CA ILE A 162 10.84 22.98 -36.91
C ILE A 162 11.42 22.42 -35.59
N ALA A 163 12.66 22.81 -35.25
CA ALA A 163 13.30 22.43 -34.01
C ALA A 163 12.49 22.93 -32.79
N LEU A 164 12.07 24.20 -32.80
CA LEU A 164 11.25 24.78 -31.73
C LEU A 164 9.88 24.05 -31.56
N VAL A 165 9.21 23.72 -32.69
CA VAL A 165 7.95 22.91 -32.63
C VAL A 165 8.20 21.56 -31.99
N ASN A 166 9.30 20.89 -32.32
CA ASN A 166 9.67 19.60 -31.71
C ASN A 166 9.95 19.75 -30.20
N TYR A 167 10.65 20.82 -29.77
CA TYR A 167 10.86 21.09 -28.35
C TYR A 167 9.55 21.32 -27.61
N MET A 168 8.60 22.05 -28.20
CA MET A 168 7.28 22.27 -27.62
C MET A 168 6.51 20.97 -27.41
N ASN A 169 6.48 20.09 -28.42
CA ASN A 169 5.83 18.77 -28.32
C ASN A 169 6.51 17.88 -27.26
N GLN A 170 7.85 17.93 -27.17
CA GLN A 170 8.59 17.15 -26.17
C GLN A 170 8.29 17.62 -24.75
N ILE A 171 8.16 18.93 -24.52
CA ILE A 171 7.79 19.49 -23.22
C ILE A 171 6.41 18.97 -22.77
N LEU A 172 5.41 18.94 -23.65
CA LEU A 172 4.09 18.38 -23.32
C LEU A 172 4.19 16.94 -22.82
N VAL A 173 4.90 16.11 -23.60
CA VAL A 173 5.06 14.69 -23.27
C VAL A 173 5.72 14.51 -21.89
N GLU A 174 6.75 15.31 -21.59
CA GLU A 174 7.46 15.23 -20.31
C GLU A 174 6.62 15.77 -19.14
N LEU A 175 5.80 16.82 -19.33
CA LEU A 175 4.89 17.32 -18.31
C LEU A 175 3.82 16.29 -17.93
N VAL A 176 3.22 15.63 -18.93
CA VAL A 176 2.24 14.54 -18.68
C VAL A 176 2.89 13.37 -17.94
N LYS A 177 4.12 12.97 -18.32
CA LYS A 177 4.88 11.93 -17.60
C LYS A 177 5.16 12.32 -16.14
N LEU A 178 5.53 13.58 -15.90
CA LEU A 178 5.81 14.10 -14.56
C LEU A 178 4.56 14.08 -13.67
N ALA A 179 3.40 14.43 -14.23
CA ALA A 179 2.12 14.33 -13.48
C ALA A 179 1.83 12.89 -13.06
N ASN A 180 1.98 11.93 -13.97
CA ASN A 180 1.80 10.50 -13.67
C ASN A 180 2.81 9.98 -12.64
N LEU A 181 4.06 10.48 -12.66
CA LEU A 181 5.08 10.12 -11.69
C LEU A 181 4.65 10.45 -10.26
N ILE A 182 4.06 11.61 -10.02
CA ILE A 182 3.59 12.03 -8.68
C ILE A 182 2.60 11.02 -8.11
N VAL A 183 1.69 10.50 -8.93
CA VAL A 183 0.71 9.49 -8.52
C VAL A 183 1.41 8.17 -8.14
N GLN A 184 2.36 7.71 -8.96
CA GLN A 184 3.07 6.46 -8.73
C GLN A 184 3.97 6.52 -7.49
N VAL A 185 4.68 7.62 -7.30
CA VAL A 185 5.53 7.85 -6.12
C VAL A 185 4.67 7.89 -4.85
N SER A 186 3.51 8.54 -4.89
CA SER A 186 2.58 8.57 -3.75
C SER A 186 2.10 7.17 -3.35
N LYS A 187 1.81 6.31 -4.32
CA LYS A 187 1.47 4.89 -4.07
C LYS A 187 2.64 4.12 -3.48
N ALA A 188 3.84 4.30 -4.03
CA ALA A 188 5.04 3.63 -3.55
C ALA A 188 5.37 4.01 -2.10
N LEU A 189 5.25 5.29 -1.73
CA LEU A 189 5.45 5.77 -0.35
C LEU A 189 4.43 5.16 0.61
N ALA A 190 3.15 5.07 0.22
CA ALA A 190 2.14 4.41 1.04
C ALA A 190 2.43 2.91 1.25
N CYS A 191 2.94 2.22 0.21
CA CYS A 191 3.37 0.82 0.31
C CYS A 191 4.62 0.69 1.20
N ALA A 192 5.60 1.59 1.06
CA ALA A 192 6.80 1.62 1.88
C ALA A 192 6.47 1.75 3.38
N GLY A 193 5.54 2.65 3.74
CA GLY A 193 5.07 2.77 5.12
C GLY A 193 4.45 1.49 5.68
N ARG A 194 3.72 0.72 4.86
CA ARG A 194 3.18 -0.58 5.29
C ARG A 194 4.26 -1.66 5.45
N VAL A 195 5.26 -1.67 4.59
CA VAL A 195 6.43 -2.58 4.72
C VAL A 195 7.22 -2.22 5.97
N GLN A 196 7.48 -0.93 6.18
CA GLN A 196 8.19 -0.43 7.37
C GLN A 196 7.47 -0.84 8.66
N ALA A 197 6.15 -0.70 8.73
CA ALA A 197 5.36 -1.11 9.89
C ALA A 197 5.50 -2.62 10.23
N VAL A 198 5.76 -3.46 9.23
CA VAL A 198 6.05 -4.89 9.47
C VAL A 198 7.47 -5.07 10.02
N LEU A 199 8.45 -4.36 9.44
CA LEU A 199 9.86 -4.42 9.89
C LEU A 199 10.04 -3.88 11.31
N ASP A 200 9.29 -2.85 11.67
CA ASP A 200 9.33 -2.24 13.01
C ASP A 200 8.64 -3.09 14.08
N THR A 201 7.87 -4.11 13.66
CA THR A 201 7.21 -5.02 14.60
C THR A 201 8.24 -5.92 15.27
N LYS A 202 8.55 -5.61 16.52
CA LYS A 202 9.45 -6.44 17.32
C LYS A 202 8.73 -7.72 17.77
N PRO A 203 9.43 -8.87 17.79
CA PRO A 203 8.89 -10.07 18.42
C PRO A 203 8.47 -9.79 19.85
N GLY A 204 7.28 -10.25 20.24
CA GLY A 204 6.75 -10.06 21.60
C GLY A 204 7.43 -10.93 22.66
N MET A 205 8.25 -11.90 22.22
CA MET A 205 8.99 -12.81 23.08
C MET A 205 10.48 -12.80 22.75
N GLU A 206 11.30 -12.68 23.79
CA GLU A 206 12.75 -12.83 23.70
C GLU A 206 13.15 -14.20 24.25
N PHE A 207 14.02 -14.90 23.53
CA PHE A 207 14.59 -16.16 23.95
C PHE A 207 16.07 -15.94 24.32
N PRO A 208 16.56 -16.54 25.42
CA PRO A 208 17.98 -16.45 25.75
C PRO A 208 18.82 -17.19 24.70
N ALA A 209 20.00 -16.69 24.43
CA ALA A 209 20.96 -17.32 23.49
C ALA A 209 21.48 -18.67 23.97
N GLN A 210 21.57 -18.85 25.29
CA GLN A 210 22.02 -20.06 25.93
C GLN A 210 21.08 -20.46 27.08
N LEU A 211 21.11 -21.74 27.43
CA LEU A 211 20.32 -22.28 28.52
C LEU A 211 20.73 -21.61 29.84
N THR A 212 19.81 -20.98 30.54
CA THR A 212 20.07 -20.28 31.79
C THR A 212 19.39 -21.00 32.97
N GLY A 213 20.04 -20.99 34.14
CA GLY A 213 19.52 -21.55 35.39
C GLY A 213 19.94 -22.99 35.65
N ASN A 214 20.03 -23.34 36.95
CA ASN A 214 20.26 -24.70 37.42
C ASN A 214 18.95 -25.42 37.74
N VAL A 215 18.90 -26.73 37.53
CA VAL A 215 17.75 -27.57 37.91
C VAL A 215 17.94 -28.00 39.37
N PRO A 216 16.98 -27.72 40.28
CA PRO A 216 16.95 -28.29 41.61
C PRO A 216 16.78 -29.82 41.53
N ALA A 217 17.55 -30.58 42.32
CA ALA A 217 17.51 -32.04 42.29
C ALA A 217 16.11 -32.63 42.55
N GLU A 218 15.30 -31.96 43.33
CA GLU A 218 13.95 -32.38 43.67
C GLU A 218 12.96 -32.30 42.47
N LYS A 219 13.25 -31.50 41.47
CA LYS A 219 12.42 -31.30 40.28
C LYS A 219 12.85 -32.13 39.08
N ALA A 220 13.91 -32.89 39.16
CA ALA A 220 14.49 -33.62 38.03
C ALA A 220 13.60 -34.72 37.43
N GLY A 221 12.54 -35.15 38.16
CA GLY A 221 11.58 -36.17 37.73
C GLY A 221 10.38 -35.63 36.94
N ASP A 222 10.11 -34.35 37.00
CA ASP A 222 8.97 -33.72 36.37
C ASP A 222 9.27 -33.43 34.91
N ALA A 223 8.42 -33.88 33.99
CA ALA A 223 8.56 -33.55 32.58
C ALA A 223 7.99 -32.13 32.30
N VAL A 224 6.80 -31.83 32.79
CA VAL A 224 6.14 -30.55 32.70
C VAL A 224 5.47 -30.20 34.01
N ARG A 225 5.61 -28.98 34.46
CA ARG A 225 4.93 -28.46 35.65
C ARG A 225 4.30 -27.09 35.35
N PHE A 226 3.06 -26.94 35.68
CA PHE A 226 2.33 -25.68 35.73
C PHE A 226 2.15 -25.31 37.21
N ASP A 227 2.48 -24.07 37.55
CA ASP A 227 2.43 -23.55 38.92
C ASP A 227 1.69 -22.22 38.93
N HIS A 228 0.42 -22.26 39.36
CA HIS A 228 -0.51 -21.12 39.41
C HIS A 228 -0.58 -20.30 38.09
N VAL A 229 -0.67 -20.99 36.95
CA VAL A 229 -0.57 -20.39 35.62
C VAL A 229 -1.89 -19.78 35.21
N SER A 230 -1.84 -18.48 34.91
CA SER A 230 -2.93 -17.74 34.25
C SER A 230 -2.47 -17.20 32.91
N LEU A 231 -3.36 -17.15 31.91
CA LEU A 231 -3.10 -16.61 30.58
C LEU A 231 -4.22 -15.70 30.14
N THR A 232 -3.87 -14.44 29.86
CA THR A 232 -4.75 -13.48 29.22
C THR A 232 -4.13 -13.06 27.89
N TYR A 233 -4.82 -13.27 26.76
CA TYR A 233 -4.34 -12.84 25.46
C TYR A 233 -4.35 -11.30 25.36
N LYS A 234 -3.39 -10.75 24.66
CA LYS A 234 -3.28 -9.29 24.48
C LYS A 234 -4.56 -8.74 23.84
N GLY A 235 -5.25 -7.84 24.54
CA GLY A 235 -6.51 -7.24 24.10
C GLY A 235 -7.77 -8.05 24.45
N ALA A 236 -7.65 -9.19 25.14
CA ALA A 236 -8.80 -9.92 25.67
C ALA A 236 -9.29 -9.28 26.97
N GLY A 237 -10.63 -9.21 27.15
CA GLY A 237 -11.26 -8.67 28.37
C GLY A 237 -11.33 -9.67 29.53
N ALA A 238 -11.01 -10.97 29.31
CA ALA A 238 -11.05 -12.01 30.32
C ALA A 238 -9.89 -13.00 30.13
N PRO A 239 -9.40 -13.65 31.22
CA PRO A 239 -8.37 -14.67 31.14
C PRO A 239 -8.90 -15.91 30.41
N SER A 240 -8.05 -16.50 29.57
CA SER A 240 -8.33 -17.78 28.89
C SER A 240 -7.96 -18.98 29.73
N LEU A 241 -7.04 -18.81 30.68
CA LEU A 241 -6.66 -19.76 31.71
C LEU A 241 -6.54 -19.00 33.03
N SER A 242 -7.01 -19.61 34.14
CA SER A 242 -6.97 -19.02 35.46
C SER A 242 -6.45 -20.05 36.45
N ASP A 243 -5.38 -19.77 37.16
CA ASP A 243 -4.84 -20.49 38.27
C ASP A 243 -4.68 -22.02 38.03
N ILE A 244 -4.07 -22.40 36.94
CA ILE A 244 -3.85 -23.80 36.55
C ILE A 244 -2.57 -24.34 37.18
N SER A 245 -2.70 -25.39 37.99
CA SER A 245 -1.58 -26.07 38.63
C SER A 245 -1.68 -27.59 38.43
N PHE A 246 -0.67 -28.21 37.83
CA PHE A 246 -0.51 -29.65 37.70
C PHE A 246 0.93 -30.03 37.36
N THR A 247 1.27 -31.30 37.54
CA THR A 247 2.58 -31.85 37.20
C THR A 247 2.41 -33.12 36.36
N ALA A 248 3.17 -33.19 35.25
CA ALA A 248 3.29 -34.38 34.41
C ALA A 248 4.66 -34.99 34.56
N ARG A 249 4.78 -36.27 34.89
CA ARG A 249 6.05 -37.01 34.96
C ARG A 249 6.42 -37.61 33.62
N ARG A 250 7.68 -37.96 33.46
CA ARG A 250 8.17 -38.66 32.25
C ARG A 250 7.39 -39.94 31.99
N GLY A 251 6.92 -40.11 30.74
CA GLY A 251 6.13 -41.28 30.31
C GLY A 251 4.66 -41.24 30.74
N GLN A 252 4.21 -40.23 31.47
CA GLN A 252 2.82 -40.10 31.88
C GLN A 252 1.99 -39.47 30.75
N THR A 253 0.81 -39.98 30.54
CA THR A 253 -0.18 -39.38 29.63
C THR A 253 -1.20 -38.61 30.46
N ILE A 254 -1.41 -37.34 30.13
CA ILE A 254 -2.43 -36.46 30.73
C ILE A 254 -3.50 -36.16 29.71
N GLY A 255 -4.75 -36.49 29.98
CA GLY A 255 -5.90 -36.11 29.16
C GLY A 255 -6.50 -34.80 29.62
N VAL A 256 -6.59 -33.82 28.67
CA VAL A 256 -7.23 -32.53 28.91
C VAL A 256 -8.60 -32.53 28.23
N ILE A 257 -9.66 -32.52 29.02
CA ILE A 257 -11.06 -32.55 28.56
C ILE A 257 -11.77 -31.23 28.85
N GLY A 258 -12.74 -30.87 28.03
CA GLY A 258 -13.54 -29.66 28.18
C GLY A 258 -14.26 -29.26 26.90
N GLY A 259 -15.21 -28.36 26.97
CA GLY A 259 -15.96 -27.82 25.82
C GLY A 259 -15.12 -26.97 24.88
N THR A 260 -15.70 -26.56 23.76
CA THR A 260 -15.08 -25.59 22.84
C THR A 260 -14.89 -24.26 23.55
N GLY A 261 -13.72 -23.65 23.42
CA GLY A 261 -13.40 -22.36 24.08
C GLY A 261 -12.87 -22.49 25.52
N SER A 262 -12.76 -23.71 26.11
CA SER A 262 -12.29 -23.88 27.50
C SER A 262 -10.78 -23.72 27.74
N GLY A 263 -10.03 -23.26 26.76
CA GLY A 263 -8.59 -22.97 26.91
C GLY A 263 -7.62 -24.14 26.69
N LYS A 264 -8.10 -25.34 26.26
CA LYS A 264 -7.25 -26.54 26.06
C LYS A 264 -6.04 -26.28 25.16
N SER A 265 -6.28 -25.70 23.99
CA SER A 265 -5.19 -25.35 23.06
C SER A 265 -4.27 -24.27 23.64
N SER A 266 -4.80 -23.33 24.41
CA SER A 266 -4.02 -22.31 25.09
C SER A 266 -3.08 -22.93 26.12
N LEU A 267 -3.55 -23.90 26.88
CA LEU A 267 -2.75 -24.64 27.85
C LEU A 267 -1.57 -25.36 27.19
N VAL A 268 -1.85 -26.14 26.13
CA VAL A 268 -0.81 -26.89 25.40
C VAL A 268 0.20 -25.95 24.74
N ASN A 269 -0.25 -24.82 24.24
CA ASN A 269 0.61 -23.83 23.57
C ASN A 269 1.60 -23.08 24.51
N LEU A 270 1.40 -23.17 25.83
CA LEU A 270 2.35 -22.62 26.81
C LEU A 270 3.59 -23.53 26.97
N ILE A 271 3.49 -24.82 26.69
CA ILE A 271 4.62 -25.77 26.79
C ILE A 271 5.73 -25.43 25.79
N PRO A 272 5.45 -25.30 24.46
CA PRO A 272 6.48 -24.84 23.51
C PRO A 272 6.70 -23.31 23.54
N ARG A 273 6.14 -22.64 24.54
CA ARG A 273 6.23 -21.19 24.70
C ARG A 273 5.82 -20.42 23.41
N PHE A 274 4.61 -20.75 22.89
CA PHE A 274 4.01 -19.90 21.85
C PHE A 274 3.42 -18.61 22.44
N TYR A 275 3.12 -18.65 23.74
CA TYR A 275 2.72 -17.52 24.57
C TYR A 275 3.46 -17.61 25.91
N ASP A 276 3.72 -16.47 26.53
CA ASP A 276 4.16 -16.42 27.92
C ASP A 276 2.95 -16.39 28.85
N ALA A 277 3.03 -17.08 29.98
CA ALA A 277 2.01 -16.97 31.02
C ALA A 277 1.94 -15.54 31.53
N THR A 278 0.72 -15.06 31.82
CA THR A 278 0.51 -13.73 32.41
C THR A 278 0.88 -13.73 33.88
N GLU A 279 0.56 -14.85 34.56
CA GLU A 279 0.89 -15.10 35.97
C GLU A 279 1.29 -16.56 36.15
N GLY A 280 2.06 -16.85 37.22
CA GLY A 280 2.58 -18.18 37.49
C GLY A 280 3.78 -18.56 36.62
N SER A 281 4.15 -19.84 36.63
CA SER A 281 5.28 -20.35 35.85
C SER A 281 5.00 -21.72 35.22
N VAL A 282 5.50 -21.89 33.99
CA VAL A 282 5.56 -23.19 33.31
C VAL A 282 7.00 -23.66 33.30
N GLU A 283 7.21 -24.87 33.81
CA GLU A 283 8.54 -25.48 33.87
C GLU A 283 8.55 -26.76 32.99
N ILE A 284 9.71 -26.98 32.33
CA ILE A 284 10.01 -28.18 31.55
C ILE A 284 11.31 -28.76 32.10
N PHE A 285 11.28 -30.05 32.52
CA PHE A 285 12.40 -30.73 33.18
C PHE A 285 12.98 -29.91 34.34
N GLY A 286 12.09 -29.31 35.16
CA GLY A 286 12.44 -28.52 36.32
C GLY A 286 13.03 -27.15 36.05
N ARG A 287 12.93 -26.63 34.81
CA ARG A 287 13.41 -25.29 34.44
C ARG A 287 12.25 -24.48 33.86
N PRO A 288 12.16 -23.19 34.14
CA PRO A 288 11.17 -22.33 33.52
C PRO A 288 11.32 -22.31 31.99
N VAL A 289 10.21 -22.38 31.24
CA VAL A 289 10.24 -22.34 29.76
C VAL A 289 10.92 -21.10 29.22
N ALA A 290 10.89 -19.99 29.97
CA ALA A 290 11.56 -18.73 29.61
C ALA A 290 13.10 -18.83 29.60
N SER A 291 13.68 -19.82 30.28
CA SER A 291 15.14 -20.03 30.38
C SER A 291 15.73 -20.82 29.21
N TYR A 292 14.88 -21.37 28.34
CA TYR A 292 15.34 -22.19 27.21
C TYR A 292 15.61 -21.33 25.97
N PRO A 293 16.70 -21.59 25.21
CA PRO A 293 16.82 -21.14 23.85
C PRO A 293 15.70 -21.71 22.99
N ARG A 294 15.28 -20.96 21.97
CA ARG A 294 14.15 -21.34 21.09
C ARG A 294 14.33 -22.75 20.49
N ASP A 295 15.51 -23.02 19.95
CA ASP A 295 15.79 -24.29 19.26
C ASP A 295 15.90 -25.47 20.22
N ALA A 296 16.36 -25.25 21.46
CA ALA A 296 16.37 -26.28 22.51
C ALA A 296 14.99 -26.60 23.07
N LEU A 297 14.03 -25.65 23.00
CA LEU A 297 12.65 -25.84 23.46
C LEU A 297 11.76 -26.49 22.40
N ARG A 298 12.01 -26.20 21.12
CA ARG A 298 11.12 -26.56 19.99
C ARG A 298 11.76 -27.51 18.98
N GLY A 299 13.01 -27.91 19.17
CA GLY A 299 13.77 -28.82 18.31
C GLY A 299 13.57 -30.29 18.57
#